data_470d3a5b0a0101ed8fe328c49826559b
#
_entry.id   470d3a5b0a0101ed8fe328c49826559b
#
_cell.length_a   1.000
_cell.length_b   1.000
_cell.length_c   1.000
_cell.angle_alpha   90.00
_cell.angle_beta   90.00
_cell.angle_gamma   90.00
#
_symmetry.space_group_name_H-M   'P 1'
#
loop_
_entity.id
_entity.type
_entity.pdbx_description
1 polymer ?
#
loop_
_entity_poly.entity_id
_entity_poly.type
_entity_poly.pdbx_seq_one_letter_code
_entity_poly.pdbx_strand_id
1 'polypeptide(L)'
;MAASMRKKLVYSADTPYSAAQWPDISFEDQDTILELLCSLLSPLGQHRQRHVTPSEGKRAAKRKRKDEGIASKTAEQDNHPPTPELASFVDVGLASITRNLEKLAAQKDSEKQPDESKLSTDPVTPYTVIFVARSGQSSAFNCQLPQMVAVASSSAPSMSAIRLVGYSKSCADRLSASLGIPRVSAVGVRVGAPMSKALTEFVQSHVSPVRIAWLDEAQSVIYRPTQLKIEEKMAPGKKSGKA
;
A
#
# COMPACT_ATOMS: atom_id res chain seq x y z
N MET A 1 -42.33 -11.62 -25.94
CA MET A 1 -41.39 -12.12 -26.97
C MET A 1 -40.02 -12.16 -26.36
N ALA A 2 -39.47 -13.37 -26.14
CA ALA A 2 -38.12 -13.53 -25.60
C ALA A 2 -37.10 -13.13 -26.68
N ALA A 3 -36.18 -12.23 -26.35
CA ALA A 3 -35.10 -11.85 -27.23
C ALA A 3 -34.19 -13.07 -27.43
N SER A 4 -34.02 -13.52 -28.68
CA SER A 4 -33.09 -14.60 -29.03
C SER A 4 -31.67 -14.14 -28.70
N MET A 5 -31.06 -14.78 -27.72
CA MET A 5 -29.65 -14.56 -27.40
C MET A 5 -28.78 -15.43 -28.33
N ARG A 6 -27.74 -14.84 -28.91
CA ARG A 6 -26.76 -15.58 -29.72
C ARG A 6 -25.39 -15.52 -29.04
N LYS A 7 -24.64 -16.60 -29.15
CA LYS A 7 -23.26 -16.67 -28.73
C LYS A 7 -22.39 -15.83 -29.67
N LYS A 8 -21.55 -14.98 -29.09
CA LYS A 8 -20.54 -14.17 -29.80
C LYS A 8 -19.17 -14.50 -29.22
N LEU A 9 -18.23 -14.88 -30.05
CA LEU A 9 -16.83 -15.01 -29.67
C LEU A 9 -16.21 -13.61 -29.59
N VAL A 10 -15.61 -13.30 -28.44
CA VAL A 10 -14.86 -12.06 -28.22
C VAL A 10 -13.40 -12.44 -28.04
N TYR A 11 -12.57 -11.91 -28.91
CA TYR A 11 -11.13 -12.09 -28.88
C TYR A 11 -10.52 -10.91 -28.16
N SER A 12 -9.71 -11.16 -27.14
CA SER A 12 -8.93 -10.14 -26.44
C SER A 12 -7.47 -10.57 -26.38
N ALA A 13 -6.56 -9.62 -26.61
CA ALA A 13 -5.16 -9.87 -26.34
C ALA A 13 -4.96 -9.92 -24.83
N ASP A 14 -4.34 -10.98 -24.33
CA ASP A 14 -3.95 -11.10 -22.94
C ASP A 14 -2.43 -10.91 -22.82
N THR A 15 -1.99 -10.46 -21.65
CA THR A 15 -0.56 -10.36 -21.39
C THR A 15 0.03 -11.76 -21.22
N PRO A 16 1.19 -12.06 -21.83
CA PRO A 16 1.88 -13.33 -21.61
C PRO A 16 2.46 -13.44 -20.19
N TYR A 17 2.38 -12.38 -19.42
CA TYR A 17 2.92 -12.30 -18.08
C TYR A 17 1.87 -12.61 -17.02
N SER A 18 2.24 -13.43 -16.04
CA SER A 18 1.35 -13.74 -14.92
C SER A 18 1.09 -12.49 -14.07
N ALA A 19 -0.15 -12.33 -13.63
CA ALA A 19 -0.49 -11.27 -12.68
C ALA A 19 0.22 -11.49 -11.33
N ALA A 20 0.69 -10.41 -10.72
CA ALA A 20 1.23 -10.48 -9.37
C ALA A 20 0.14 -10.90 -8.38
N GLN A 21 0.42 -11.93 -7.61
CA GLN A 21 -0.51 -12.43 -6.60
C GLN A 21 -0.15 -11.89 -5.22
N TRP A 22 -1.18 -11.68 -4.41
CA TRP A 22 -1.00 -11.38 -3.01
C TRP A 22 -0.58 -12.65 -2.27
N PRO A 23 0.30 -12.54 -1.26
CA PRO A 23 0.60 -13.68 -0.41
C PRO A 23 -0.65 -14.21 0.29
N ASP A 24 -0.82 -15.51 0.28
CA ASP A 24 -1.87 -16.18 1.03
C ASP A 24 -1.46 -16.27 2.51
N ILE A 25 -2.36 -15.86 3.39
CA ILE A 25 -2.12 -15.81 4.83
C ILE A 25 -3.34 -16.43 5.50
N SER A 26 -3.13 -17.35 6.44
CA SER A 26 -4.22 -17.96 7.22
C SER A 26 -4.94 -16.90 8.08
N PHE A 27 -6.19 -17.16 8.44
CA PHE A 27 -6.95 -16.26 9.32
C PHE A 27 -6.30 -16.12 10.70
N GLU A 28 -5.76 -17.22 11.23
CA GLU A 28 -5.07 -17.24 12.53
C GLU A 28 -3.81 -16.38 12.52
N ASP A 29 -3.01 -16.49 11.44
CA ASP A 29 -1.83 -15.66 11.24
C ASP A 29 -2.20 -14.18 11.07
N GLN A 30 -3.29 -13.88 10.34
CA GLN A 30 -3.76 -12.50 10.19
C GLN A 30 -4.12 -11.87 11.53
N ASP A 31 -4.81 -12.61 12.42
CA ASP A 31 -5.17 -12.13 13.75
C ASP A 31 -3.92 -11.91 14.61
N THR A 32 -2.98 -12.86 14.61
CA THR A 32 -1.72 -12.73 15.35
C THR A 32 -0.90 -11.54 14.86
N ILE A 33 -0.77 -11.39 13.55
CA ILE A 33 -0.07 -10.24 12.92
C ILE A 33 -0.75 -8.93 13.33
N LEU A 34 -2.08 -8.90 13.33
CA LEU A 34 -2.86 -7.72 13.70
C LEU A 34 -2.64 -7.33 15.17
N GLU A 35 -2.61 -8.32 16.07
CA GLU A 35 -2.36 -8.06 17.49
C GLU A 35 -0.95 -7.52 17.75
N LEU A 36 0.05 -8.12 17.12
CA LEU A 36 1.43 -7.63 17.21
C LEU A 36 1.57 -6.22 16.64
N LEU A 37 0.91 -5.94 15.51
CA LEU A 37 0.92 -4.61 14.90
C LEU A 37 0.18 -3.58 15.77
N CYS A 38 -0.99 -3.92 16.33
CA CYS A 38 -1.72 -3.03 17.24
C CYS A 38 -0.92 -2.72 18.50
N SER A 39 -0.22 -3.72 19.06
CA SER A 39 0.67 -3.52 20.21
C SER A 39 1.82 -2.59 19.88
N LEU A 40 2.46 -2.78 18.71
CA LEU A 40 3.53 -1.91 18.24
C LEU A 40 3.05 -0.47 18.05
N LEU A 41 1.87 -0.26 17.48
CA LEU A 41 1.34 1.07 17.15
C LEU A 41 0.67 1.78 18.34
N SER A 42 0.35 1.07 19.42
CA SER A 42 -0.33 1.62 20.60
C SER A 42 0.35 2.87 21.20
N PRO A 43 1.67 2.95 21.35
CA PRO A 43 2.33 4.16 21.86
C PRO A 43 2.09 5.38 20.97
N LEU A 44 2.06 5.20 19.65
CA LEU A 44 1.78 6.28 18.68
C LEU A 44 0.34 6.77 18.81
N GLY A 45 -0.61 5.85 18.93
CA GLY A 45 -2.01 6.17 19.12
C GLY A 45 -2.27 6.93 20.44
N GLN A 46 -1.68 6.47 21.54
CA GLN A 46 -1.79 7.12 22.84
C GLN A 46 -1.20 8.53 22.82
N HIS A 47 -0.01 8.70 22.24
CA HIS A 47 0.59 10.02 22.06
C HIS A 47 -0.32 10.93 21.24
N ARG A 48 -0.89 10.41 20.15
CA ARG A 48 -1.79 11.17 19.27
C ARG A 48 -3.08 11.58 19.98
N GLN A 49 -3.71 10.67 20.73
CA GLN A 49 -4.93 10.97 21.47
C GLN A 49 -4.74 12.02 22.57
N ARG A 50 -3.57 12.05 23.19
CA ARG A 50 -3.27 12.97 24.30
C ARG A 50 -2.77 14.34 23.83
N HIS A 51 -2.03 14.37 22.74
CA HIS A 51 -1.23 15.56 22.37
C HIS A 51 -1.56 16.13 20.98
N VAL A 52 -2.32 15.43 20.14
CA VAL A 52 -2.67 15.92 18.81
C VAL A 52 -4.15 16.26 18.77
N THR A 53 -4.46 17.55 18.73
CA THR A 53 -5.84 18.00 18.48
C THR A 53 -6.25 17.68 17.05
N PRO A 54 -7.41 17.05 16.82
CA PRO A 54 -7.90 16.80 15.47
C PRO A 54 -8.01 18.11 14.69
N SER A 55 -7.48 18.13 13.46
CA SER A 55 -7.60 19.29 12.59
C SER A 55 -9.07 19.59 12.32
N GLU A 56 -9.55 20.73 12.77
CA GLU A 56 -10.85 21.26 12.37
C GLU A 56 -10.83 21.48 10.84
N GLY A 57 -11.80 20.91 10.11
CA GLY A 57 -11.82 21.00 8.64
C GLY A 57 -11.76 22.45 8.17
N LYS A 58 -11.23 22.69 6.96
CA LYS A 58 -11.02 24.03 6.37
C LYS A 58 -12.21 25.01 6.52
N ARG A 59 -13.44 24.49 6.56
CA ARG A 59 -14.65 25.29 6.74
C ARG A 59 -14.82 25.80 8.18
N ALA A 60 -14.49 24.97 9.18
CA ALA A 60 -14.55 25.36 10.59
C ALA A 60 -13.43 26.36 10.92
N ALA A 61 -12.22 26.11 10.44
CA ALA A 61 -11.09 27.05 10.57
C ALA A 61 -11.37 28.40 9.90
N LYS A 62 -12.09 28.43 8.76
CA LYS A 62 -12.48 29.68 8.10
C LYS A 62 -13.56 30.46 8.89
N ARG A 63 -14.49 29.76 9.56
CA ARG A 63 -15.49 30.39 10.43
C ARG A 63 -14.84 30.99 11.67
N LYS A 64 -13.95 30.23 12.32
CA LYS A 64 -13.21 30.69 13.51
C LYS A 64 -12.35 31.92 13.21
N ARG A 65 -11.67 31.97 12.05
CA ARG A 65 -10.92 33.16 11.60
C ARG A 65 -11.77 34.37 11.30
N LYS A 66 -13.07 34.22 11.06
CA LYS A 66 -14.00 35.31 10.77
C LYS A 66 -14.58 35.88 12.06
N ASP A 67 -14.72 35.08 13.12
CA ASP A 67 -15.23 35.49 14.43
C ASP A 67 -14.14 36.05 15.34
N GLU A 68 -12.90 35.53 15.22
CA GLU A 68 -11.73 36.07 15.96
C GLU A 68 -11.05 37.13 15.10
N GLY A 69 -11.56 38.39 15.19
CA GLY A 69 -10.86 39.55 14.65
C GLY A 69 -9.47 39.66 15.26
N ILE A 70 -8.44 39.57 14.37
CA ILE A 70 -7.05 40.01 14.58
C ILE A 70 -6.59 40.06 16.06
N ALA A 71 -6.50 38.94 16.72
CA ALA A 71 -5.73 38.78 17.94
C ALA A 71 -4.47 37.98 17.63
N SER A 72 -3.34 38.57 17.89
CA SER A 72 -1.98 38.08 17.67
C SER A 72 -1.83 36.60 17.98
N LYS A 73 -1.28 35.87 17.03
CA LYS A 73 -0.69 34.55 17.28
C LYS A 73 0.53 34.76 18.20
N THR A 74 0.31 34.78 19.51
CA THR A 74 1.35 34.43 20.44
C THR A 74 1.69 32.99 20.17
N ALA A 75 2.91 32.72 19.76
CA ALA A 75 3.48 31.38 19.68
C ALA A 75 3.45 30.82 21.12
N GLU A 76 2.36 30.14 21.48
CA GLU A 76 2.37 29.22 22.60
C GLU A 76 3.38 28.15 22.18
N GLN A 77 4.53 28.16 22.83
CA GLN A 77 5.50 27.09 22.78
C GLN A 77 4.75 25.84 23.20
N ASP A 78 4.39 25.03 22.19
CA ASP A 78 3.77 23.74 22.37
C ASP A 78 4.72 22.86 23.21
N ASN A 79 4.47 22.84 24.51
CA ASN A 79 5.18 21.98 25.47
C ASN A 79 4.68 20.54 25.33
N HIS A 80 4.55 20.08 24.05
CA HIS A 80 4.19 18.71 23.76
C HIS A 80 5.39 17.81 24.00
N PRO A 81 5.21 16.67 24.68
CA PRO A 81 6.28 15.70 24.81
C PRO A 81 6.72 15.24 23.40
N PRO A 82 8.00 14.91 23.24
CA PRO A 82 8.54 14.50 21.95
C PRO A 82 7.75 13.30 21.39
N THR A 83 7.55 13.30 20.10
CA THR A 83 6.91 12.15 19.41
C THR A 83 7.72 10.89 19.65
N PRO A 84 7.08 9.73 19.90
CA PRO A 84 7.78 8.48 20.06
C PRO A 84 8.72 8.19 18.89
N GLU A 85 9.91 7.67 19.14
CA GLU A 85 10.91 7.33 18.11
C GLU A 85 10.33 6.45 16.99
N LEU A 86 9.40 5.58 17.35
CA LEU A 86 8.68 4.73 16.39
C LEU A 86 8.01 5.51 15.26
N ALA A 87 7.64 6.78 15.48
CA ALA A 87 6.97 7.61 14.48
C ALA A 87 7.80 7.81 13.20
N SER A 88 9.13 7.82 13.30
CA SER A 88 10.03 7.96 12.15
C SER A 88 10.14 6.68 11.32
N PHE A 89 9.77 5.53 11.88
CA PHE A 89 9.85 4.23 11.26
C PHE A 89 8.51 3.70 10.73
N VAL A 90 7.42 4.42 10.98
CA VAL A 90 6.08 3.99 10.59
C VAL A 90 5.44 5.00 9.66
N ASP A 91 5.14 4.57 8.45
CA ASP A 91 4.36 5.37 7.50
C ASP A 91 2.89 4.92 7.52
N VAL A 92 1.99 5.89 7.64
CA VAL A 92 0.55 5.66 7.62
C VAL A 92 -0.07 6.29 6.38
N GLY A 93 -0.80 5.48 5.62
CA GLY A 93 -1.50 5.89 4.42
C GLY A 93 -0.80 5.47 3.13
N LEU A 94 -1.64 5.12 2.14
CA LEU A 94 -1.22 4.60 0.84
C LEU A 94 -0.31 5.55 0.07
N ALA A 95 -0.65 6.84 0.03
CA ALA A 95 0.10 7.83 -0.75
C ALA A 95 1.55 8.00 -0.26
N SER A 96 1.80 7.89 1.04
CA SER A 96 3.15 7.94 1.60
C SER A 96 3.94 6.69 1.23
N ILE A 97 3.30 5.52 1.38
CA ILE A 97 3.93 4.23 1.12
C ILE A 97 4.26 4.07 -0.37
N THR A 98 3.34 4.40 -1.29
CA THR A 98 3.59 4.31 -2.73
C THR A 98 4.73 5.24 -3.16
N ARG A 99 4.73 6.48 -2.68
CA ARG A 99 5.82 7.44 -2.98
C ARG A 99 7.18 6.94 -2.47
N ASN A 100 7.21 6.32 -1.31
CA ASN A 100 8.46 5.77 -0.77
C ASN A 100 8.92 4.51 -1.53
N LEU A 101 7.98 3.65 -1.97
CA LEU A 101 8.30 2.52 -2.84
C LEU A 101 8.87 2.96 -4.19
N GLU A 102 8.30 4.02 -4.79
CA GLU A 102 8.83 4.64 -6.02
C GLU A 102 10.24 5.18 -5.83
N LYS A 103 10.50 5.87 -4.72
CA LYS A 103 11.84 6.36 -4.39
C LYS A 103 12.83 5.21 -4.19
N LEU A 104 12.45 4.14 -3.49
CA LEU A 104 13.28 2.95 -3.30
C LEU A 104 13.62 2.27 -4.64
N ALA A 105 12.65 2.19 -5.56
CA ALA A 105 12.88 1.66 -6.90
C ALA A 105 13.85 2.55 -7.69
N ALA A 106 13.67 3.87 -7.66
CA ALA A 106 14.53 4.84 -8.36
C ALA A 106 15.97 4.88 -7.82
N GLN A 107 16.18 4.72 -6.52
CA GLN A 107 17.53 4.65 -5.92
C GLN A 107 18.34 3.48 -6.46
N LYS A 108 17.69 2.32 -6.68
CA LYS A 108 18.34 1.13 -7.23
C LYS A 108 18.77 1.28 -8.68
N ASP A 109 18.01 2.02 -9.48
CA ASP A 109 18.37 2.30 -10.87
C ASP A 109 19.55 3.27 -10.95
N SER A 110 19.66 4.19 -9.99
CA SER A 110 20.77 5.15 -9.89
C SER A 110 22.10 4.50 -9.47
N GLU A 111 22.06 3.44 -8.67
CA GLU A 111 23.27 2.65 -8.32
C GLU A 111 23.85 1.90 -9.52
N LYS A 112 23.02 1.57 -10.52
CA LYS A 112 23.45 0.88 -11.76
C LYS A 112 24.05 1.83 -12.81
N GLN A 113 23.76 3.13 -12.73
CA GLN A 113 24.33 4.17 -13.60
C GLN A 113 24.69 5.39 -12.75
N PRO A 114 25.98 5.61 -12.44
CA PRO A 114 26.43 6.80 -11.74
C PRO A 114 26.38 8.00 -12.70
N ASP A 115 25.27 8.67 -12.76
CA ASP A 115 25.12 9.94 -13.45
C ASP A 115 25.28 11.06 -12.40
N GLU A 116 26.34 11.84 -12.52
CA GLU A 116 26.77 12.88 -11.57
C GLU A 116 25.78 14.06 -11.40
N SER A 117 24.65 14.06 -12.10
CA SER A 117 23.70 15.18 -12.12
C SER A 117 22.48 15.04 -11.23
N LYS A 118 22.30 13.92 -10.49
CA LYS A 118 21.14 13.74 -9.60
C LYS A 118 21.43 14.18 -8.18
N LEU A 119 21.03 15.40 -7.92
CA LEU A 119 20.96 16.09 -6.64
C LEU A 119 20.45 15.18 -5.53
N SER A 120 21.22 15.10 -4.45
CA SER A 120 21.00 14.51 -3.13
C SER A 120 19.53 14.27 -2.75
N THR A 121 19.05 13.06 -3.00
CA THR A 121 17.82 12.57 -2.36
C THR A 121 18.25 11.80 -1.13
N ASP A 122 17.81 12.20 0.06
CA ASP A 122 18.09 11.49 1.30
C ASP A 122 17.78 10.00 1.16
N PRO A 123 18.65 9.10 1.62
CA PRO A 123 18.46 7.66 1.46
C PRO A 123 17.17 7.23 2.19
N VAL A 124 16.21 6.70 1.44
CA VAL A 124 14.97 6.21 1.99
C VAL A 124 15.21 4.84 2.62
N THR A 125 14.93 4.73 3.92
CA THR A 125 15.02 3.46 4.63
C THR A 125 13.96 2.48 4.07
N PRO A 126 14.33 1.25 3.67
CA PRO A 126 13.41 0.28 3.13
C PRO A 126 12.37 -0.18 4.17
N TYR A 127 11.25 -0.69 3.68
CA TYR A 127 10.24 -1.33 4.52
C TYR A 127 10.61 -2.78 4.84
N THR A 128 10.26 -3.22 6.03
CA THR A 128 10.25 -4.64 6.40
C THR A 128 8.92 -5.27 6.02
N VAL A 129 7.82 -4.57 6.33
CA VAL A 129 6.47 -5.07 6.08
C VAL A 129 5.52 -3.91 5.74
N ILE A 130 4.59 -4.19 4.84
CA ILE A 130 3.53 -3.27 4.43
C ILE A 130 2.19 -3.97 4.63
N PHE A 131 1.32 -3.35 5.42
CA PHE A 131 -0.04 -3.79 5.69
C PHE A 131 -1.03 -2.96 4.90
N VAL A 132 -1.99 -3.59 4.24
CA VAL A 132 -2.95 -2.89 3.37
C VAL A 132 -4.36 -3.43 3.54
N ALA A 133 -5.32 -2.53 3.73
CA ALA A 133 -6.74 -2.86 3.68
C ALA A 133 -7.14 -3.11 2.22
N ARG A 134 -7.35 -4.37 1.84
CA ARG A 134 -7.77 -4.74 0.48
C ARG A 134 -9.23 -4.41 0.21
N SER A 135 -10.08 -4.53 1.21
CA SER A 135 -11.50 -4.23 1.09
C SER A 135 -11.76 -2.75 0.85
N GLY A 136 -12.48 -2.44 -0.21
CA GLY A 136 -12.82 -1.07 -0.61
C GLY A 136 -11.76 -0.36 -1.46
N GLN A 137 -10.70 -1.04 -1.86
CA GLN A 137 -9.75 -0.57 -2.87
C GLN A 137 -10.16 -1.01 -4.28
N SER A 138 -9.74 -0.27 -5.30
CA SER A 138 -9.99 -0.64 -6.69
C SER A 138 -9.20 -1.90 -7.07
N SER A 139 -9.71 -2.67 -8.04
CA SER A 139 -8.98 -3.84 -8.57
C SER A 139 -7.63 -3.45 -9.17
N ALA A 140 -7.54 -2.30 -9.83
CA ALA A 140 -6.29 -1.78 -10.38
C ALA A 140 -5.23 -1.57 -9.28
N PHE A 141 -5.61 -0.99 -8.14
CA PHE A 141 -4.71 -0.83 -7.01
C PHE A 141 -4.26 -2.18 -6.45
N ASN A 142 -5.20 -3.12 -6.28
CA ASN A 142 -4.90 -4.45 -5.77
C ASN A 142 -3.94 -5.24 -6.69
N CYS A 143 -3.90 -4.94 -7.99
CA CYS A 143 -2.94 -5.53 -8.92
C CYS A 143 -1.59 -4.82 -8.93
N GLN A 144 -1.57 -3.49 -8.79
CA GLN A 144 -0.34 -2.69 -8.91
C GLN A 144 0.54 -2.76 -7.66
N LEU A 145 -0.04 -2.74 -6.47
CA LEU A 145 0.74 -2.69 -5.24
C LEU A 145 1.71 -3.87 -5.06
N PRO A 146 1.33 -5.13 -5.31
CA PRO A 146 2.28 -6.24 -5.29
C PRO A 146 3.45 -6.05 -6.27
N GLN A 147 3.18 -5.47 -7.45
CA GLN A 147 4.22 -5.16 -8.44
C GLN A 147 5.21 -4.12 -7.91
N MET A 148 4.71 -3.03 -7.32
CA MET A 148 5.55 -2.00 -6.72
C MET A 148 6.43 -2.56 -5.60
N VAL A 149 5.86 -3.41 -4.75
CA VAL A 149 6.60 -4.09 -3.66
C VAL A 149 7.68 -5.02 -4.21
N ALA A 150 7.37 -5.79 -5.25
CA ALA A 150 8.34 -6.69 -5.88
C ALA A 150 9.50 -5.92 -6.53
N VAL A 151 9.22 -4.83 -7.27
CA VAL A 151 10.25 -3.96 -7.86
C VAL A 151 11.11 -3.34 -6.76
N ALA A 152 10.50 -2.81 -5.71
CA ALA A 152 11.22 -2.27 -4.57
C ALA A 152 12.05 -3.34 -3.82
N SER A 153 11.70 -4.62 -3.91
CA SER A 153 12.41 -5.73 -3.26
C SER A 153 13.39 -6.46 -4.17
N SER A 154 13.39 -6.23 -5.49
CA SER A 154 14.08 -7.06 -6.49
C SER A 154 15.59 -7.23 -6.27
N SER A 155 16.25 -6.31 -5.60
CA SER A 155 17.68 -6.39 -5.28
C SER A 155 17.96 -6.90 -3.85
N ALA A 156 16.91 -7.11 -3.05
CA ALA A 156 17.09 -7.55 -1.67
C ALA A 156 17.16 -9.10 -1.60
N PRO A 157 18.04 -9.67 -0.76
CA PRO A 157 18.01 -11.11 -0.48
C PRO A 157 16.64 -11.49 0.08
N SER A 158 16.21 -12.73 -0.14
CA SER A 158 14.85 -13.22 0.21
C SER A 158 14.47 -12.95 1.67
N MET A 159 15.43 -12.94 2.58
CA MET A 159 15.22 -12.65 4.01
C MET A 159 14.91 -11.19 4.29
N SER A 160 15.43 -10.25 3.50
CA SER A 160 15.21 -8.81 3.64
C SER A 160 14.18 -8.25 2.66
N ALA A 161 13.55 -9.12 1.86
CA ALA A 161 12.48 -8.70 0.95
C ALA A 161 11.27 -8.16 1.73
N ILE A 162 10.67 -7.09 1.22
CA ILE A 162 9.48 -6.47 1.82
C ILE A 162 8.33 -7.48 1.83
N ARG A 163 7.72 -7.67 2.99
CA ARG A 163 6.53 -8.51 3.13
C ARG A 163 5.27 -7.69 2.93
N LEU A 164 4.33 -8.23 2.16
CA LEU A 164 3.05 -7.58 1.89
C LEU A 164 1.92 -8.36 2.55
N VAL A 165 1.21 -7.70 3.46
CA VAL A 165 0.08 -8.29 4.20
C VAL A 165 -1.21 -7.60 3.81
N GLY A 166 -2.13 -8.35 3.22
CA GLY A 166 -3.47 -7.88 2.92
C GLY A 166 -4.42 -8.22 4.08
N TYR A 167 -5.17 -7.25 4.57
CA TYR A 167 -6.12 -7.47 5.66
C TYR A 167 -7.55 -6.99 5.32
N SER A 168 -8.51 -7.48 6.10
CA SER A 168 -9.94 -7.22 5.94
C SER A 168 -10.33 -5.83 6.48
N LYS A 169 -11.58 -5.42 6.25
CA LYS A 169 -12.11 -4.15 6.77
C LYS A 169 -12.14 -4.12 8.30
N SER A 170 -12.52 -5.22 8.94
CA SER A 170 -12.55 -5.31 10.42
C SER A 170 -11.18 -5.08 11.04
N CYS A 171 -10.13 -5.60 10.42
CA CYS A 171 -8.75 -5.33 10.83
C CYS A 171 -8.38 -3.85 10.67
N ALA A 172 -8.84 -3.21 9.59
CA ALA A 172 -8.63 -1.78 9.38
C ALA A 172 -9.26 -0.92 10.49
N ASP A 173 -10.45 -1.30 10.95
CA ASP A 173 -11.15 -0.59 12.03
C ASP A 173 -10.39 -0.74 13.37
N ARG A 174 -9.86 -1.93 13.68
CA ARG A 174 -8.99 -2.15 14.86
C ARG A 174 -7.70 -1.31 14.80
N LEU A 175 -7.04 -1.26 13.64
CA LEU A 175 -5.85 -0.43 13.44
C LEU A 175 -6.17 1.07 13.55
N SER A 176 -7.31 1.50 13.04
CA SER A 176 -7.77 2.88 13.18
C SER A 176 -7.95 3.28 14.63
N ALA A 177 -8.55 2.40 15.43
CA ALA A 177 -8.72 2.60 16.87
C ALA A 177 -7.36 2.64 17.59
N SER A 178 -6.44 1.72 17.27
CA SER A 178 -5.09 1.67 17.87
C SER A 178 -4.25 2.92 17.57
N LEU A 179 -4.39 3.50 16.37
CA LEU A 179 -3.66 4.70 15.95
C LEU A 179 -4.37 6.02 16.31
N GLY A 180 -5.62 5.96 16.77
CA GLY A 180 -6.43 7.16 16.98
C GLY A 180 -6.71 7.95 15.70
N ILE A 181 -6.84 7.27 14.56
CA ILE A 181 -7.10 7.87 13.24
C ILE A 181 -8.43 7.35 12.72
N PRO A 182 -9.27 8.20 12.12
CA PRO A 182 -10.60 7.79 11.65
C PRO A 182 -10.58 6.67 10.61
N ARG A 183 -9.54 6.59 9.78
CA ARG A 183 -9.42 5.57 8.74
C ARG A 183 -7.96 5.29 8.42
N VAL A 184 -7.56 4.02 8.51
CA VAL A 184 -6.24 3.53 8.14
C VAL A 184 -6.39 2.61 6.91
N SER A 185 -5.81 3.02 5.78
CA SER A 185 -5.82 2.23 4.55
C SER A 185 -4.58 1.35 4.40
N ALA A 186 -3.44 1.83 4.88
CA ALA A 186 -2.19 1.10 4.86
C ALA A 186 -1.25 1.59 5.96
N VAL A 187 -0.38 0.69 6.41
CA VAL A 187 0.70 0.96 7.37
C VAL A 187 1.97 0.30 6.85
N GLY A 188 3.05 1.05 6.76
CA GLY A 188 4.38 0.53 6.42
C GLY A 188 5.30 0.63 7.63
N VAL A 189 5.99 -0.46 7.96
CA VAL A 189 6.99 -0.50 9.02
C VAL A 189 8.36 -0.63 8.36
N ARG A 190 9.25 0.33 8.66
CA ARG A 190 10.60 0.40 8.11
C ARG A 190 11.56 -0.52 8.87
N VAL A 191 12.67 -0.84 8.21
CA VAL A 191 13.76 -1.59 8.85
C VAL A 191 14.31 -0.80 10.03
N GLY A 192 14.61 -1.50 11.12
CA GLY A 192 15.16 -0.90 12.33
C GLY A 192 14.14 -0.25 13.27
N ALA A 193 12.84 -0.41 13.02
CA ALA A 193 11.82 0.09 13.91
C ALA A 193 11.96 -0.48 15.34
N PRO A 194 11.97 0.36 16.38
CA PRO A 194 12.07 -0.11 17.74
C PRO A 194 10.88 -1.01 18.10
N MET A 195 11.14 -2.06 18.89
CA MET A 195 10.14 -3.03 19.35
C MET A 195 9.42 -3.84 18.23
N SER A 196 9.86 -3.74 16.98
CA SER A 196 9.23 -4.44 15.85
C SER A 196 9.71 -5.88 15.65
N LYS A 197 10.68 -6.36 16.44
CA LYS A 197 11.36 -7.65 16.24
C LYS A 197 10.38 -8.82 16.19
N ALA A 198 9.48 -8.94 17.17
CA ALA A 198 8.51 -10.03 17.23
C ALA A 198 7.58 -10.01 16.00
N LEU A 199 7.07 -8.84 15.61
CA LEU A 199 6.24 -8.68 14.42
C LEU A 199 7.03 -9.06 13.14
N THR A 200 8.26 -8.60 13.02
CA THR A 200 9.10 -8.84 11.84
C THR A 200 9.42 -10.33 11.70
N GLU A 201 9.85 -10.99 12.75
CA GLU A 201 10.17 -12.42 12.76
C GLU A 201 8.93 -13.26 12.43
N PHE A 202 7.79 -12.95 13.03
CA PHE A 202 6.54 -13.65 12.75
C PHE A 202 6.12 -13.50 11.30
N VAL A 203 6.13 -12.27 10.76
CA VAL A 203 5.76 -12.01 9.36
C VAL A 203 6.74 -12.65 8.40
N GLN A 204 8.04 -12.65 8.68
CA GLN A 204 9.03 -13.30 7.83
C GLN A 204 8.86 -14.81 7.74
N SER A 205 8.41 -15.46 8.80
CA SER A 205 8.20 -16.92 8.84
C SER A 205 6.87 -17.36 8.21
N HIS A 206 5.81 -16.54 8.30
CA HIS A 206 4.46 -16.94 7.88
C HIS A 206 3.99 -16.30 6.57
N VAL A 207 4.63 -15.19 6.14
CA VAL A 207 4.25 -14.48 4.91
C VAL A 207 5.33 -14.64 3.86
N SER A 208 4.99 -15.23 2.71
CA SER A 208 5.92 -15.35 1.59
C SER A 208 6.24 -13.98 0.96
N PRO A 209 7.46 -13.77 0.44
CA PRO A 209 7.78 -12.55 -0.31
C PRO A 209 7.00 -12.50 -1.62
N VAL A 210 6.63 -11.30 -2.05
CA VAL A 210 6.01 -11.11 -3.36
C VAL A 210 7.07 -11.33 -4.44
N ARG A 211 6.86 -12.32 -5.30
CA ARG A 211 7.69 -12.59 -6.47
C ARG A 211 6.87 -12.45 -7.74
N ILE A 212 7.49 -11.91 -8.76
CA ILE A 212 6.87 -11.72 -10.08
C ILE A 212 7.79 -12.34 -11.12
N ALA A 213 7.38 -13.48 -11.65
CA ALA A 213 8.18 -14.25 -12.60
C ALA A 213 8.60 -13.41 -13.83
N TRP A 214 7.72 -12.59 -14.36
CA TRP A 214 8.04 -11.78 -15.54
C TRP A 214 9.07 -10.68 -15.25
N LEU A 215 9.20 -10.22 -14.00
CA LEU A 215 10.20 -9.22 -13.65
C LEU A 215 11.62 -9.83 -13.69
N ASP A 216 11.74 -11.09 -13.27
CA ASP A 216 12.99 -11.84 -13.35
C ASP A 216 13.33 -12.19 -14.82
N GLU A 217 12.32 -12.53 -15.61
CA GLU A 217 12.43 -12.83 -17.03
C GLU A 217 12.70 -11.60 -17.91
N ALA A 218 12.17 -10.44 -17.55
CA ALA A 218 12.42 -9.18 -18.26
C ALA A 218 13.91 -8.80 -18.30
N GLN A 219 14.70 -9.27 -17.35
CA GLN A 219 16.14 -9.07 -17.34
C GLN A 219 16.85 -9.85 -18.45
N SER A 220 16.25 -10.93 -18.95
CA SER A 220 16.81 -11.78 -20.00
C SER A 220 16.43 -11.36 -21.43
N VAL A 221 15.60 -10.31 -21.62
CA VAL A 221 15.16 -9.77 -22.93
C VAL A 221 14.56 -10.84 -23.86
N ILE A 222 13.85 -11.80 -23.33
CA ILE A 222 13.17 -12.84 -24.13
C ILE A 222 11.75 -12.40 -24.46
N TYR A 223 11.46 -12.18 -25.76
CA TYR A 223 10.11 -11.86 -26.23
C TYR A 223 9.21 -13.09 -26.18
N ARG A 224 8.06 -12.97 -25.53
CA ARG A 224 7.04 -14.02 -25.48
C ARG A 224 5.97 -13.79 -26.55
N PRO A 225 5.39 -14.86 -27.16
CA PRO A 225 4.29 -14.72 -28.10
C PRO A 225 3.06 -14.14 -27.40
N THR A 226 2.30 -13.31 -28.13
CA THR A 226 1.02 -12.76 -27.66
C THR A 226 0.03 -13.89 -27.40
N GLN A 227 -0.59 -13.88 -26.22
CA GLN A 227 -1.66 -14.82 -25.88
C GLN A 227 -3.01 -14.21 -26.26
N LEU A 228 -3.84 -15.00 -26.96
CA LEU A 228 -5.21 -14.63 -27.30
C LEU A 228 -6.16 -15.35 -26.34
N LYS A 229 -6.93 -14.57 -25.59
CA LYS A 229 -8.02 -15.06 -24.78
C LYS A 229 -9.32 -15.00 -25.56
N ILE A 230 -10.00 -16.13 -25.70
CA ILE A 230 -11.27 -16.27 -26.41
C ILE A 230 -12.37 -16.46 -25.36
N GLU A 231 -13.30 -15.53 -25.28
CA GLU A 231 -14.45 -15.60 -24.38
C GLU A 231 -15.74 -15.69 -25.19
N GLU A 232 -16.61 -16.64 -24.83
CA GLU A 232 -17.97 -16.67 -25.34
C GLU A 232 -18.87 -15.72 -24.55
N LYS A 233 -19.38 -14.67 -25.19
CA LYS A 233 -20.36 -13.75 -24.57
C LYS A 233 -21.71 -13.91 -25.23
N MET A 234 -22.77 -13.92 -24.42
CA MET A 234 -24.14 -13.88 -24.90
C MET A 234 -24.48 -12.44 -25.32
N ALA A 235 -24.79 -12.25 -26.58
CA ALA A 235 -25.20 -10.96 -27.12
C ALA A 235 -26.67 -10.99 -27.55
N PRO A 236 -27.43 -9.89 -27.37
CA PRO A 236 -28.78 -9.81 -27.88
C PRO A 236 -28.76 -9.90 -29.39
N GLY A 237 -29.63 -10.77 -29.95
CA GLY A 237 -29.79 -10.92 -31.38
C GLY A 237 -30.16 -9.59 -32.05
N LYS A 238 -29.57 -9.28 -33.21
CA LYS A 238 -29.96 -8.13 -34.02
C LYS A 238 -31.45 -8.23 -34.32
N LYS A 239 -32.25 -7.24 -33.93
CA LYS A 239 -33.61 -7.09 -34.46
C LYS A 239 -33.47 -6.87 -35.96
N SER A 240 -33.98 -7.82 -36.76
CA SER A 240 -34.12 -7.60 -38.19
C SER A 240 -35.11 -6.46 -38.36
N GLY A 241 -34.63 -5.30 -38.80
CA GLY A 241 -35.50 -4.22 -39.23
C GLY A 241 -36.34 -4.71 -40.41
N LYS A 242 -37.66 -4.76 -40.25
CA LYS A 242 -38.56 -4.87 -41.39
C LYS A 242 -38.41 -3.57 -42.20
N ALA A 243 -38.00 -3.74 -43.47
CA ALA A 243 -38.20 -2.70 -44.47
C ALA A 243 -39.68 -2.57 -44.79
#